data_9b762949055ab3ddb3e56c2c75e3a434
#
_entry.id   9b762949055ab3ddb3e56c2c75e3a434
#
_cell.length_a   1.000
_cell.length_b   1.000
_cell.length_c   1.000
_cell.angle_alpha   90.00
_cell.angle_beta   90.00
_cell.angle_gamma   90.00
#
_symmetry.space_group_name_H-M   'P 1'
#
loop_
_entity.id
_entity.type
_entity.pdbx_description
1 polymer ?
#
loop_
_entity_poly.entity_id
_entity_poly.type
_entity_poly.pdbx_seq_one_letter_code
_entity_poly.pdbx_strand_id
1 'polypeptide(L)'
;TYAMEHLGKERFGKSRLFGSIGFMLIGVVLARHLEEYTNGLHYLLAAIVLTAFFAYTLTQNNPHFSKAKEEQTQVFSFLHVKFLWLSLFLMQVSFGAFYNFFTIYETEHGISLETTSYLWAFGVICEIVLFYFQASFLRRFSLLSLVKLGVILTAFRWFLLFAFPSSLLISYASQSLHAF
;
A
#
# COMPACT_ATOMS: atom_id res chain seq x y z
N THR A 1 16.24 0.14 -5.62
CA THR A 1 15.45 0.86 -6.64
C THR A 1 15.91 2.31 -6.75
N TYR A 2 15.75 2.94 -7.91
CA TYR A 2 16.21 4.30 -8.23
C TYR A 2 15.86 5.33 -7.14
N ALA A 3 14.62 5.37 -6.67
CA ALA A 3 14.18 6.30 -5.64
C ALA A 3 14.93 6.10 -4.30
N MET A 4 15.19 4.86 -3.90
CA MET A 4 15.95 4.59 -2.67
C MET A 4 17.43 4.98 -2.79
N GLU A 5 18.00 4.79 -3.97
CA GLU A 5 19.40 5.11 -4.24
C GLU A 5 19.66 6.62 -4.26
N HIS A 6 18.74 7.39 -4.88
CA HIS A 6 18.91 8.85 -5.03
C HIS A 6 18.35 9.67 -3.86
N LEU A 7 17.28 9.20 -3.20
CA LEU A 7 16.62 9.94 -2.12
C LEU A 7 17.05 9.50 -0.72
N GLY A 8 17.65 8.31 -0.61
CA GLY A 8 17.94 7.68 0.67
C GLY A 8 16.68 7.15 1.37
N LYS A 9 16.89 6.29 2.35
CA LYS A 9 15.81 5.59 3.08
C LYS A 9 14.83 6.54 3.77
N GLU A 10 15.33 7.68 4.28
CA GLU A 10 14.51 8.64 5.02
C GLU A 10 13.53 9.43 4.12
N ARG A 11 13.90 9.70 2.88
CA ARG A 11 13.07 10.45 1.93
C ARG A 11 12.20 9.55 1.05
N PHE A 12 12.45 8.24 1.07
CA PHE A 12 11.70 7.27 0.28
C PHE A 12 10.20 7.29 0.60
N GLY A 13 9.82 7.41 1.90
CA GLY A 13 8.42 7.53 2.32
C GLY A 13 7.72 8.73 1.67
N LYS A 14 8.38 9.89 1.58
CA LYS A 14 7.82 11.07 0.92
C LYS A 14 7.63 10.88 -0.59
N SER A 15 8.50 10.12 -1.24
CA SER A 15 8.34 9.78 -2.66
C SER A 15 7.15 8.83 -2.86
N ARG A 16 6.99 7.82 -1.99
CA ARG A 16 5.90 6.86 -2.05
C ARG A 16 4.52 7.48 -1.80
N LEU A 17 4.47 8.54 -0.98
CA LEU A 17 3.27 9.31 -0.68
C LEU A 17 2.55 9.79 -1.96
N PHE A 18 3.29 10.21 -3.01
CA PHE A 18 2.68 10.62 -4.28
C PHE A 18 1.94 9.47 -4.97
N GLY A 19 2.41 8.23 -4.82
CA GLY A 19 1.69 7.05 -5.32
C GLY A 19 0.35 6.85 -4.61
N SER A 20 0.32 6.98 -3.29
CA SER A 20 -0.92 6.87 -2.50
C SER A 20 -1.91 8.01 -2.82
N ILE A 21 -1.43 9.23 -3.00
CA ILE A 21 -2.27 10.35 -3.46
C ILE A 21 -2.87 10.05 -4.84
N GLY A 22 -2.06 9.58 -5.79
CA GLY A 22 -2.54 9.21 -7.13
C GLY A 22 -3.59 8.12 -7.09
N PHE A 23 -3.37 7.07 -6.28
CA PHE A 23 -4.34 5.99 -6.08
C PHE A 23 -5.67 6.51 -5.53
N MET A 24 -5.64 7.35 -4.50
CA MET A 24 -6.83 7.93 -3.89
C MET A 24 -7.59 8.83 -4.89
N LEU A 25 -6.87 9.70 -5.59
CA LEU A 25 -7.49 10.63 -6.56
C LEU A 25 -8.19 9.87 -7.68
N ILE A 26 -7.51 8.89 -8.29
CA ILE A 26 -8.13 8.12 -9.38
C ILE A 26 -9.32 7.31 -8.89
N GLY A 27 -9.27 6.74 -7.69
CA GLY A 27 -10.39 6.02 -7.09
C GLY A 27 -11.63 6.91 -6.92
N VAL A 28 -11.47 8.14 -6.40
CA VAL A 28 -12.56 9.09 -6.24
C VAL A 28 -13.09 9.58 -7.59
N VAL A 29 -12.21 9.86 -8.55
CA VAL A 29 -12.60 10.33 -9.89
C VAL A 29 -13.38 9.22 -10.62
N LEU A 30 -12.86 8.00 -10.64
CA LEU A 30 -13.53 6.88 -11.32
C LEU A 30 -14.86 6.53 -10.65
N ALA A 31 -14.96 6.55 -9.32
CA ALA A 31 -16.21 6.29 -8.61
C ALA A 31 -17.34 7.26 -9.00
N ARG A 32 -17.01 8.48 -9.44
CA ARG A 32 -17.99 9.50 -9.86
C ARG A 32 -18.31 9.51 -11.35
N HIS A 33 -17.35 9.10 -12.17
CA HIS A 33 -17.43 9.27 -13.64
C HIS A 33 -17.50 7.96 -14.42
N LEU A 34 -17.35 6.81 -13.74
CA LEU A 34 -17.40 5.51 -14.39
C LEU A 34 -18.86 5.06 -14.53
N GLU A 35 -19.48 5.41 -15.66
CA GLU A 35 -20.86 5.01 -15.97
C GLU A 35 -20.93 3.55 -16.42
N GLU A 36 -19.91 3.06 -17.12
CA GLU A 36 -19.79 1.68 -17.59
C GLU A 36 -18.49 1.04 -17.15
N TYR A 37 -18.56 -0.20 -16.63
CA TYR A 37 -17.37 -0.95 -16.15
C TYR A 37 -16.33 -1.21 -17.26
N THR A 38 -16.76 -1.33 -18.51
CA THR A 38 -15.88 -1.50 -19.68
C THR A 38 -14.96 -0.31 -19.89
N ASN A 39 -15.39 0.90 -19.56
CA ASN A 39 -14.57 2.10 -19.64
C ASN A 39 -13.39 2.07 -18.64
N GLY A 40 -13.51 1.34 -17.54
CA GLY A 40 -12.44 1.13 -16.59
C GLY A 40 -11.17 0.52 -17.22
N LEU A 41 -11.35 -0.39 -18.20
CA LEU A 41 -10.21 -0.98 -18.94
C LEU A 41 -9.46 0.04 -19.79
N HIS A 42 -10.16 1.01 -20.38
CA HIS A 42 -9.53 2.08 -21.16
C HIS A 42 -8.70 3.01 -20.27
N TYR A 43 -9.20 3.36 -19.07
CA TYR A 43 -8.44 4.14 -18.10
C TYR A 43 -7.21 3.38 -17.59
N LEU A 44 -7.34 2.08 -17.34
CA LEU A 44 -6.22 1.22 -16.94
C LEU A 44 -5.15 1.17 -18.04
N LEU A 45 -5.55 0.98 -19.31
CA LEU A 45 -4.64 0.97 -20.44
C LEU A 45 -3.92 2.32 -20.59
N ALA A 46 -4.66 3.43 -20.51
CA ALA A 46 -4.08 4.76 -20.56
C ALA A 46 -3.05 4.99 -19.43
N ALA A 47 -3.37 4.58 -18.22
CA ALA A 47 -2.45 4.68 -17.08
C ALA A 47 -1.16 3.86 -17.28
N ILE A 48 -1.27 2.64 -17.81
CA ILE A 48 -0.11 1.78 -18.11
C ILE A 48 0.77 2.41 -19.21
N VAL A 49 0.15 2.92 -20.28
CA VAL A 49 0.88 3.61 -21.38
C VAL A 49 1.62 4.85 -20.88
N LEU A 50 0.95 5.68 -20.06
CA LEU A 50 1.59 6.85 -19.45
C LEU A 50 2.74 6.44 -18.51
N THR A 51 2.55 5.41 -17.70
CA THR A 51 3.61 4.89 -16.82
C THR A 51 4.82 4.43 -17.64
N ALA A 52 4.59 3.68 -18.72
CA ALA A 52 5.65 3.20 -19.61
C ALA A 52 6.37 4.38 -20.28
N PHE A 53 5.64 5.40 -20.72
CA PHE A 53 6.22 6.61 -21.31
C PHE A 53 7.13 7.36 -20.33
N PHE A 54 6.65 7.61 -19.10
CA PHE A 54 7.47 8.28 -18.08
C PHE A 54 8.66 7.42 -17.63
N ALA A 55 8.51 6.11 -17.52
CA ALA A 55 9.62 5.20 -17.23
C ALA A 55 10.68 5.25 -18.35
N TYR A 56 10.27 5.28 -19.61
CA TYR A 56 11.16 5.39 -20.74
C TYR A 56 11.92 6.74 -20.73
N THR A 57 11.24 7.86 -20.55
CA THR A 57 11.87 9.18 -20.48
C THR A 57 12.83 9.29 -19.30
N LEU A 58 12.51 8.68 -18.16
CA LEU A 58 13.39 8.65 -17.00
C LEU A 58 14.69 7.89 -17.29
N THR A 59 14.61 6.75 -17.99
CA THR A 59 15.80 5.96 -18.36
C THR A 59 16.67 6.65 -19.39
N GLN A 60 16.10 7.36 -20.35
CA GLN A 60 16.85 8.11 -21.36
C GLN A 60 17.65 9.27 -20.76
N ASN A 61 17.09 9.98 -19.79
CA ASN A 61 17.70 11.15 -19.19
C ASN A 61 18.71 10.82 -18.07
N ASN A 62 18.89 9.55 -17.72
CA ASN A 62 19.78 9.10 -16.66
C ASN A 62 20.63 7.90 -17.09
N PRO A 63 21.69 8.11 -17.87
CA PRO A 63 22.55 7.02 -18.38
C PRO A 63 23.28 6.22 -17.28
N HIS A 64 23.30 6.69 -16.04
CA HIS A 64 23.84 5.93 -14.88
C HIS A 64 23.00 4.71 -14.46
N PHE A 65 21.81 4.52 -15.01
CA PHE A 65 21.03 3.27 -14.82
C PHE A 65 21.76 2.01 -15.30
N SER A 66 22.72 2.15 -16.18
CA SER A 66 23.42 1.02 -16.81
C SER A 66 24.56 0.43 -15.99
N LYS A 67 24.96 1.07 -14.91
CA LYS A 67 25.99 0.55 -13.99
C LYS A 67 25.35 0.30 -12.60
N ALA A 68 24.51 -0.72 -12.51
CA ALA A 68 24.31 -1.37 -11.23
C ALA A 68 25.72 -1.82 -10.75
N LYS A 69 26.26 -1.18 -9.72
CA LYS A 69 27.41 -1.72 -9.00
C LYS A 69 27.06 -3.19 -8.72
N GLU A 70 27.91 -4.10 -9.15
CA GLU A 70 27.94 -5.45 -8.59
C GLU A 70 28.20 -5.30 -7.09
N GLU A 71 27.14 -5.02 -6.32
CA GLU A 71 27.17 -5.23 -4.89
C GLU A 71 27.47 -6.70 -4.71
N GLN A 72 28.57 -6.98 -4.00
CA GLN A 72 28.91 -8.32 -3.59
C GLN A 72 27.65 -8.98 -3.09
N THR A 73 27.19 -9.97 -3.83
CA THR A 73 26.05 -10.81 -3.46
C THR A 73 26.43 -11.49 -2.16
N GLN A 74 26.10 -10.88 -1.03
CA GLN A 74 26.10 -11.61 0.23
C GLN A 74 25.20 -12.82 -0.01
N VAL A 75 25.77 -14.00 0.13
CA VAL A 75 25.04 -15.27 -0.01
C VAL A 75 23.92 -15.24 1.02
N PHE A 76 22.74 -14.86 0.56
CA PHE A 76 21.57 -14.68 1.41
C PHE A 76 21.05 -16.06 1.79
N SER A 77 21.33 -16.50 3.03
CA SER A 77 20.84 -17.78 3.52
C SER A 77 19.35 -17.65 3.87
N PHE A 78 18.49 -18.08 2.95
CA PHE A 78 17.03 -18.11 3.11
C PHE A 78 16.60 -18.80 4.42
N LEU A 79 17.29 -19.85 4.82
CA LEU A 79 16.99 -20.64 6.01
C LEU A 79 17.14 -19.85 7.33
N HIS A 80 18.05 -18.89 7.40
CA HIS A 80 18.26 -18.08 8.61
C HIS A 80 17.11 -17.11 8.89
N VAL A 81 16.35 -16.73 7.88
CA VAL A 81 15.24 -15.76 8.00
C VAL A 81 13.89 -16.36 7.61
N LYS A 82 13.77 -17.68 7.64
CA LYS A 82 12.54 -18.41 7.23
C LYS A 82 11.27 -17.92 7.91
N PHE A 83 11.33 -17.59 9.20
CA PHE A 83 10.17 -17.09 9.94
C PHE A 83 9.78 -15.67 9.51
N LEU A 84 10.74 -14.83 9.15
CA LEU A 84 10.46 -13.52 8.57
C LEU A 84 9.74 -13.68 7.22
N TRP A 85 10.25 -14.55 6.34
CA TRP A 85 9.60 -14.82 5.05
C TRP A 85 8.20 -15.39 5.21
N LEU A 86 8.01 -16.32 6.14
CA LEU A 86 6.70 -16.88 6.43
C LEU A 86 5.74 -15.79 6.93
N SER A 87 6.18 -14.93 7.83
CA SER A 87 5.37 -13.81 8.34
C SER A 87 4.96 -12.85 7.22
N LEU A 88 5.90 -12.46 6.36
CA LEU A 88 5.63 -11.59 5.22
C LEU A 88 4.70 -12.25 4.20
N PHE A 89 4.86 -13.55 3.94
CA PHE A 89 3.98 -14.31 3.07
C PHE A 89 2.55 -14.35 3.60
N LEU A 90 2.37 -14.72 4.87
CA LEU A 90 1.04 -14.78 5.50
C LEU A 90 0.38 -13.39 5.56
N MET A 91 1.15 -12.36 5.85
CA MET A 91 0.67 -10.98 5.80
C MET A 91 0.18 -10.61 4.38
N GLN A 92 0.92 -11.00 3.34
CA GLN A 92 0.53 -10.72 1.96
C GLN A 92 -0.73 -11.49 1.54
N VAL A 93 -0.88 -12.75 2.00
CA VAL A 93 -2.12 -13.52 1.81
C VAL A 93 -3.31 -12.81 2.46
N SER A 94 -3.13 -12.31 3.68
CA SER A 94 -4.15 -11.52 4.40
C SER A 94 -4.55 -10.25 3.64
N PHE A 95 -3.59 -9.50 3.11
CA PHE A 95 -3.88 -8.32 2.28
C PHE A 95 -4.56 -8.68 0.97
N GLY A 96 -4.18 -9.79 0.32
CA GLY A 96 -4.86 -10.27 -0.88
C GLY A 96 -6.34 -10.53 -0.63
N ALA A 97 -6.69 -11.19 0.48
CA ALA A 97 -8.07 -11.38 0.90
C ALA A 97 -8.80 -10.04 1.12
N PHE A 98 -8.15 -9.10 1.82
CA PHE A 98 -8.73 -7.79 2.07
C PHE A 98 -9.04 -7.02 0.78
N TYR A 99 -8.09 -6.89 -0.13
CA TYR A 99 -8.29 -6.12 -1.36
C TYR A 99 -9.40 -6.67 -2.25
N ASN A 100 -9.63 -7.98 -2.23
CA ASN A 100 -10.66 -8.61 -3.03
C ASN A 100 -12.04 -8.63 -2.36
N PHE A 101 -12.11 -8.77 -1.04
CA PHE A 101 -13.37 -9.08 -0.36
C PHE A 101 -13.87 -7.99 0.58
N PHE A 102 -13.07 -7.01 0.96
CA PHE A 102 -13.47 -5.99 1.93
C PHE A 102 -14.74 -5.23 1.51
N THR A 103 -14.82 -4.80 0.25
CA THR A 103 -16.00 -4.09 -0.25
C THR A 103 -17.24 -4.97 -0.21
N ILE A 104 -17.12 -6.23 -0.63
CA ILE A 104 -18.22 -7.19 -0.59
C ILE A 104 -18.66 -7.42 0.86
N TYR A 105 -17.68 -7.64 1.75
CA TYR A 105 -17.93 -7.86 3.17
C TYR A 105 -18.72 -6.70 3.82
N GLU A 106 -18.30 -5.45 3.61
CA GLU A 106 -18.96 -4.28 4.18
C GLU A 106 -20.37 -4.11 3.62
N THR A 107 -20.56 -4.32 2.32
CA THR A 107 -21.89 -4.19 1.68
C THR A 107 -22.85 -5.30 2.11
N GLU A 108 -22.41 -6.52 2.29
CA GLU A 108 -23.23 -7.62 2.83
C GLU A 108 -23.63 -7.38 4.29
N HIS A 109 -22.86 -6.60 5.05
CA HIS A 109 -23.19 -6.21 6.43
C HIS A 109 -23.96 -4.88 6.52
N GLY A 110 -24.50 -4.37 5.39
CA GLY A 110 -25.41 -3.22 5.35
C GLY A 110 -24.73 -1.86 5.25
N ILE A 111 -23.42 -1.80 5.03
CA ILE A 111 -22.70 -0.55 4.75
C ILE A 111 -22.79 -0.27 3.26
N SER A 112 -23.24 0.93 2.87
CA SER A 112 -23.43 1.28 1.46
C SER A 112 -22.08 1.27 0.70
N LEU A 113 -22.15 1.03 -0.61
CA LEU A 113 -20.97 1.06 -1.49
C LEU A 113 -20.26 2.43 -1.46
N GLU A 114 -21.05 3.51 -1.37
CA GLU A 114 -20.52 4.86 -1.25
C GLU A 114 -19.73 5.04 0.06
N THR A 115 -20.28 4.59 1.19
CA THR A 115 -19.61 4.63 2.48
C THR A 115 -18.35 3.76 2.49
N THR A 116 -18.40 2.61 1.86
CA THR A 116 -17.23 1.73 1.71
C THR A 116 -16.13 2.40 0.89
N SER A 117 -16.48 3.18 -0.13
CA SER A 117 -15.50 3.97 -0.89
C SER A 117 -14.82 5.04 -0.02
N TYR A 118 -15.57 5.66 0.90
CA TYR A 118 -14.97 6.58 1.90
C TYR A 118 -14.07 5.86 2.90
N LEU A 119 -14.40 4.63 3.31
CA LEU A 119 -13.51 3.79 4.14
C LEU A 119 -12.19 3.52 3.43
N TRP A 120 -12.20 3.20 2.15
CA TRP A 120 -11.00 3.05 1.33
C TRP A 120 -10.17 4.34 1.29
N ALA A 121 -10.80 5.46 0.98
CA ALA A 121 -10.14 6.76 0.94
C ALA A 121 -9.52 7.14 2.30
N PHE A 122 -10.24 6.87 3.39
CA PHE A 122 -9.74 7.11 4.75
C PHE A 122 -8.50 6.27 5.07
N GLY A 123 -8.50 4.98 4.73
CA GLY A 123 -7.33 4.12 4.90
C GLY A 123 -6.10 4.67 4.17
N VAL A 124 -6.27 5.14 2.94
CA VAL A 124 -5.19 5.76 2.15
C VAL A 124 -4.73 7.09 2.76
N ILE A 125 -5.63 7.90 3.31
CA ILE A 125 -5.25 9.12 4.05
C ILE A 125 -4.37 8.78 5.25
N CYS A 126 -4.71 7.75 6.01
CA CYS A 126 -3.88 7.26 7.12
C CYS A 126 -2.49 6.81 6.64
N GLU A 127 -2.42 6.12 5.51
CA GLU A 127 -1.16 5.71 4.87
C GLU A 127 -0.30 6.94 4.48
N ILE A 128 -0.91 7.96 3.89
CA ILE A 128 -0.24 9.23 3.53
C ILE A 128 0.36 9.88 4.77
N VAL A 129 -0.40 9.97 5.86
CA VAL A 129 0.07 10.53 7.14
C VAL A 129 1.25 9.70 7.68
N LEU A 130 1.14 8.37 7.68
CA LEU A 130 2.22 7.51 8.14
C LEU A 130 3.50 7.71 7.30
N PHE A 131 3.41 7.75 5.98
CA PHE A 131 4.56 7.97 5.11
C PHE A 131 5.21 9.34 5.32
N TYR A 132 4.41 10.36 5.60
CA TYR A 132 4.96 11.68 5.93
C TYR A 132 5.84 11.62 7.18
N PHE A 133 5.42 10.89 8.22
CA PHE A 133 6.15 10.74 9.48
C PHE A 133 7.11 9.54 9.51
N GLN A 134 7.20 8.74 8.47
CA GLN A 134 7.98 7.49 8.42
C GLN A 134 9.44 7.67 8.87
N ALA A 135 10.10 8.74 8.47
CA ALA A 135 11.48 9.01 8.86
C ALA A 135 11.64 9.14 10.40
N SER A 136 10.64 9.71 11.09
CA SER A 136 10.65 9.83 12.55
C SER A 136 10.49 8.47 13.24
N PHE A 137 9.64 7.60 12.70
CA PHE A 137 9.48 6.24 13.22
C PHE A 137 10.76 5.40 13.03
N LEU A 138 11.36 5.45 11.84
CA LEU A 138 12.60 4.72 11.52
C LEU A 138 13.80 5.17 12.36
N ARG A 139 13.81 6.42 12.84
CA ARG A 139 14.86 6.90 13.76
C ARG A 139 14.66 6.44 15.20
N ARG A 140 13.41 6.20 15.63
CA ARG A 140 13.09 5.89 17.02
C ARG A 140 12.98 4.40 17.30
N PHE A 141 12.58 3.62 16.32
CA PHE A 141 12.28 2.18 16.47
C PHE A 141 13.13 1.33 15.55
N SER A 142 13.52 0.15 16.02
CA SER A 142 14.20 -0.81 15.16
C SER A 142 13.25 -1.32 14.07
N LEU A 143 13.80 -1.65 12.90
CA LEU A 143 13.02 -2.19 11.80
C LEU A 143 12.24 -3.45 12.21
N LEU A 144 12.86 -4.33 13.01
CA LEU A 144 12.22 -5.54 13.50
C LEU A 144 11.04 -5.24 14.42
N SER A 145 11.14 -4.21 15.27
CA SER A 145 10.04 -3.77 16.13
C SER A 145 8.87 -3.22 15.31
N LEU A 146 9.15 -2.47 14.24
CA LEU A 146 8.12 -1.96 13.34
C LEU A 146 7.41 -3.09 12.58
N VAL A 147 8.15 -4.09 12.11
CA VAL A 147 7.56 -5.28 11.45
C VAL A 147 6.66 -6.04 12.44
N LYS A 148 7.11 -6.28 13.68
CA LYS A 148 6.29 -6.93 14.70
C LYS A 148 5.02 -6.14 15.00
N LEU A 149 5.14 -4.82 15.16
CA LEU A 149 4.00 -3.93 15.39
C LEU A 149 3.01 -4.02 14.22
N GLY A 150 3.47 -3.95 12.98
CA GLY A 150 2.62 -4.06 11.79
C GLY A 150 1.84 -5.38 11.76
N VAL A 151 2.49 -6.52 12.03
CA VAL A 151 1.81 -7.83 12.09
C VAL A 151 0.75 -7.87 13.19
N ILE A 152 1.04 -7.35 14.40
CA ILE A 152 0.10 -7.31 15.51
C ILE A 152 -1.10 -6.42 15.18
N LEU A 153 -0.86 -5.23 14.64
CA LEU A 153 -1.93 -4.29 14.27
C LEU A 153 -2.79 -4.83 13.13
N THR A 154 -2.20 -5.53 12.16
CA THR A 154 -2.94 -6.21 11.09
C THR A 154 -3.85 -7.31 11.66
N ALA A 155 -3.34 -8.16 12.56
CA ALA A 155 -4.15 -9.18 13.21
C ALA A 155 -5.30 -8.57 14.05
N PHE A 156 -5.01 -7.51 14.80
CA PHE A 156 -6.00 -6.78 15.59
C PHE A 156 -7.07 -6.13 14.70
N ARG A 157 -6.69 -5.57 13.58
CA ARG A 157 -7.58 -5.00 12.58
C ARG A 157 -8.60 -6.04 12.07
N TRP A 158 -8.15 -7.25 11.72
CA TRP A 158 -9.03 -8.32 11.27
C TRP A 158 -9.96 -8.81 12.37
N PHE A 159 -9.45 -8.89 13.61
CA PHE A 159 -10.26 -9.23 14.76
C PHE A 159 -11.39 -8.22 14.98
N LEU A 160 -11.13 -6.92 14.84
CA LEU A 160 -12.14 -5.88 14.98
C LEU A 160 -13.27 -6.03 13.95
N LEU A 161 -12.93 -6.24 12.68
CA LEU A 161 -13.93 -6.46 11.63
C LEU A 161 -14.74 -7.74 11.87
N PHE A 162 -14.09 -8.81 12.27
CA PHE A 162 -14.75 -10.08 12.59
C PHE A 162 -15.72 -9.95 13.77
N ALA A 163 -15.30 -9.29 14.85
CA ALA A 163 -16.09 -9.19 16.08
C ALA A 163 -17.26 -8.20 15.98
N PHE A 164 -17.18 -7.20 15.09
CA PHE A 164 -18.15 -6.12 14.97
C PHE A 164 -18.51 -5.79 13.51
N PRO A 165 -19.11 -6.73 12.77
CA PRO A 165 -19.23 -6.67 11.32
C PRO A 165 -20.06 -5.50 10.80
N SER A 166 -21.07 -5.04 11.54
CA SER A 166 -21.99 -3.97 11.08
C SER A 166 -21.69 -2.60 11.70
N SER A 167 -20.54 -2.46 12.35
CA SER A 167 -20.20 -1.22 13.05
C SER A 167 -19.34 -0.30 12.19
N LEU A 168 -19.94 0.74 11.63
CA LEU A 168 -19.24 1.74 10.83
C LEU A 168 -18.06 2.38 11.59
N LEU A 169 -18.20 2.63 12.90
CA LEU A 169 -17.12 3.18 13.71
C LEU A 169 -15.93 2.20 13.77
N ILE A 170 -16.20 0.92 13.92
CA ILE A 170 -15.15 -0.12 13.94
C ILE A 170 -14.51 -0.27 12.55
N SER A 171 -15.28 -0.17 11.47
CA SER A 171 -14.72 -0.17 10.11
C SER A 171 -13.75 1.00 9.92
N TYR A 172 -14.09 2.22 10.35
CA TYR A 172 -13.14 3.35 10.34
C TYR A 172 -11.92 3.12 11.25
N ALA A 173 -12.11 2.61 12.46
CA ALA A 173 -10.99 2.26 13.35
C ALA A 173 -10.07 1.21 12.72
N SER A 174 -10.64 0.18 12.10
CA SER A 174 -9.91 -0.83 11.33
C SER A 174 -9.14 -0.21 10.17
N GLN A 175 -9.74 0.71 9.41
CA GLN A 175 -9.06 1.39 8.31
C GLN A 175 -7.93 2.33 8.76
N SER A 176 -8.02 2.92 9.97
CA SER A 176 -6.90 3.71 10.51
C SER A 176 -5.64 2.86 10.76
N LEU A 177 -5.81 1.56 10.99
CA LEU A 177 -4.72 0.61 11.16
C LEU A 177 -4.17 0.08 9.82
N HIS A 178 -4.80 0.42 8.70
CA HIS A 178 -4.37 -0.02 7.36
C HIS A 178 -2.95 0.46 7.00
N ALA A 179 -2.57 1.59 7.53
CA ALA A 179 -1.28 2.22 7.25
C ALA A 179 -0.07 1.46 7.81
N PHE A 180 -0.25 0.61 8.81
CA PHE A 180 0.81 -0.14 9.50
C PHE A 180 1.00 -1.52 8.89
#